data_9e6deee92effda95c5f7225079892419
#
_entry.id   9e6deee92effda95c5f7225079892419
#
_cell.length_a   1.000
_cell.length_b   1.000
_cell.length_c   1.000
_cell.angle_alpha   90.00
_cell.angle_beta   90.00
_cell.angle_gamma   90.00
#
_symmetry.space_group_name_H-M   'P 1'
#
loop_
_entity.id
_entity.type
_entity.pdbx_description
1 polymer ?
#
loop_
_entity_poly.entity_id
_entity_poly.type
_entity_poly.pdbx_seq_one_letter_code
_entity_poly.pdbx_strand_id
1 'polypeptide(L)'
;MWFRDVIGAGEAPIVDTWWQTETGAIMMSPLPGVTALVPGSAQAPVPGITADVVDEEGKSVPNGESGYLVIRDPWPSMLRGIWGDRQRYEDTYWSRFPDMYFAGDGAKRDEDGNIWVLGRVDDVMNVSGHRLSTSEIESALVSHDTVAEAAVVGAADETTGQAVCAFVILREESRENYAEDAAREELVQELRTHVGRQIGPIAKPRQVLVVDELPKTRSGKIMRRLLKDVAEGREAGDATTLADPSVMAQIQAGLKK
;
A
#
# COMPACT_ATOMS: atom_id res chain seq x y z
N MET A 1 16.14 -8.17 5.08
CA MET A 1 17.53 -8.49 5.57
C MET A 1 18.28 -7.21 5.92
N TRP A 2 18.26 -6.16 5.05
CA TRP A 2 18.98 -4.90 5.31
C TRP A 2 18.70 -4.30 6.72
N PHE A 3 17.44 -4.23 7.12
CA PHE A 3 17.04 -3.66 8.41
C PHE A 3 17.66 -4.43 9.59
N ARG A 4 17.69 -5.77 9.50
CA ARG A 4 18.34 -6.63 10.49
C ARG A 4 19.85 -6.39 10.54
N ASP A 5 20.48 -6.35 9.36
CA ASP A 5 21.94 -6.32 9.27
C ASP A 5 22.51 -4.92 9.59
N VAL A 6 21.81 -3.84 9.16
CA VAL A 6 22.28 -2.45 9.31
C VAL A 6 21.75 -1.82 10.61
N ILE A 7 20.43 -1.86 10.84
CA ILE A 7 19.83 -1.22 12.03
C ILE A 7 19.93 -2.13 13.26
N GLY A 8 19.63 -3.42 13.08
CA GLY A 8 19.67 -4.41 14.14
C GLY A 8 21.06 -4.98 14.43
N ALA A 9 22.10 -4.53 13.71
CA ALA A 9 23.49 -5.01 13.82
C ALA A 9 23.63 -6.55 13.74
N GLY A 10 22.68 -7.22 13.09
CA GLY A 10 22.59 -8.67 12.99
C GLY A 10 22.12 -9.39 14.28
N GLU A 11 21.99 -8.68 15.38
CA GLU A 11 21.70 -9.24 16.72
C GLU A 11 20.26 -8.98 17.16
N ALA A 12 19.72 -7.77 16.89
CA ALA A 12 18.37 -7.44 17.29
C ALA A 12 17.33 -8.18 16.44
N PRO A 13 16.30 -8.80 17.04
CA PRO A 13 15.20 -9.37 16.29
C PRO A 13 14.38 -8.25 15.62
N ILE A 14 14.08 -8.43 14.34
CA ILE A 14 13.17 -7.55 13.60
C ILE A 14 11.80 -8.19 13.60
N VAL A 15 10.82 -7.48 14.16
CA VAL A 15 9.45 -7.95 14.27
C VAL A 15 8.55 -7.10 13.37
N ASP A 16 8.04 -7.71 12.31
CA ASP A 16 7.04 -7.08 11.45
C ASP A 16 5.69 -7.13 12.15
N THR A 17 5.15 -5.96 12.50
CA THR A 17 3.91 -5.86 13.28
C THR A 17 2.79 -5.26 12.46
N TRP A 18 1.56 -5.71 12.72
CA TRP A 18 0.38 -5.05 12.19
C TRP A 18 -0.49 -4.50 13.33
N TRP A 19 -0.90 -3.26 13.16
CA TRP A 19 -1.84 -2.55 14.02
C TRP A 19 -2.44 -1.35 13.28
N GLN A 20 -3.49 -0.79 13.82
CA GLN A 20 -4.13 0.44 13.33
C GLN A 20 -4.37 1.39 14.51
N THR A 21 -4.61 2.66 14.24
CA THR A 21 -5.08 3.62 15.25
C THR A 21 -6.33 3.09 15.92
N GLU A 22 -7.22 2.49 15.14
CA GLU A 22 -8.50 1.91 15.54
C GLU A 22 -8.35 0.67 16.42
N THR A 23 -7.28 -0.08 16.27
CA THR A 23 -7.03 -1.25 17.13
C THR A 23 -6.49 -0.88 18.50
N GLY A 24 -5.87 0.29 18.63
CA GLY A 24 -5.33 0.81 19.88
C GLY A 24 -4.14 0.04 20.47
N ALA A 25 -3.78 -1.09 19.85
CA ALA A 25 -2.65 -1.94 20.22
C ALA A 25 -2.19 -2.77 19.01
N ILE A 26 -1.04 -3.44 19.14
CA ILE A 26 -0.55 -4.41 18.16
C ILE A 26 -1.47 -5.64 18.16
N MET A 27 -1.94 -6.04 16.98
CA MET A 27 -2.84 -7.19 16.81
C MET A 27 -2.10 -8.43 16.30
N MET A 28 -1.09 -8.24 15.47
CA MET A 28 -0.26 -9.34 14.96
C MET A 28 1.21 -8.98 15.08
N SER A 29 2.02 -9.92 15.52
CA SER A 29 3.46 -9.79 15.64
C SER A 29 4.09 -11.15 15.92
N PRO A 30 5.22 -11.48 15.28
CA PRO A 30 6.01 -12.62 15.72
C PRO A 30 6.54 -12.37 17.15
N LEU A 31 6.71 -13.46 17.90
CA LEU A 31 7.19 -13.42 19.27
C LEU A 31 8.64 -13.91 19.30
N PRO A 32 9.66 -13.03 19.43
CA PRO A 32 11.06 -13.42 19.49
C PRO A 32 11.33 -14.46 20.58
N GLY A 33 12.07 -15.52 20.23
CA GLY A 33 12.33 -16.63 21.15
C GLY A 33 11.22 -17.69 21.22
N VAL A 34 10.05 -17.43 20.62
CA VAL A 34 8.92 -18.35 20.55
C VAL A 34 8.68 -18.80 19.10
N THR A 35 8.66 -17.85 18.16
CA THR A 35 8.45 -18.13 16.73
C THR A 35 9.68 -17.79 15.90
N ALA A 36 9.94 -18.57 14.85
CA ALA A 36 10.91 -18.18 13.84
C ALA A 36 10.43 -16.92 13.12
N LEU A 37 11.31 -15.94 12.94
CA LEU A 37 10.96 -14.68 12.29
C LEU A 37 10.94 -14.85 10.77
N VAL A 38 9.85 -14.46 10.12
CA VAL A 38 9.67 -14.44 8.67
C VAL A 38 9.68 -12.99 8.20
N PRO A 39 10.75 -12.52 7.53
CA PRO A 39 10.87 -11.12 7.13
C PRO A 39 9.71 -10.67 6.23
N GLY A 40 9.05 -9.55 6.61
CA GLY A 40 7.92 -8.97 5.89
C GLY A 40 6.55 -9.53 6.28
N SER A 41 6.49 -10.59 7.11
CA SER A 41 5.24 -11.17 7.59
C SER A 41 4.93 -10.74 9.03
N ALA A 42 3.70 -10.29 9.27
CA ALA A 42 3.17 -10.09 10.63
C ALA A 42 2.88 -11.42 11.36
N GLN A 43 2.97 -12.52 10.65
CA GLN A 43 2.89 -13.92 11.05
C GLN A 43 1.57 -14.29 11.74
N ALA A 44 1.43 -14.04 13.02
CA ALA A 44 0.30 -14.54 13.80
C ALA A 44 -0.30 -13.48 14.73
N PRO A 45 -1.58 -13.62 15.09
CA PRO A 45 -2.19 -12.79 16.12
C PRO A 45 -1.44 -12.92 17.45
N VAL A 46 -1.32 -11.81 18.19
CA VAL A 46 -0.83 -11.86 19.56
C VAL A 46 -1.84 -12.56 20.48
N PRO A 47 -1.41 -13.09 21.64
CA PRO A 47 -2.32 -13.80 22.56
C PRO A 47 -3.56 -12.96 22.92
N GLY A 48 -4.74 -13.55 22.77
CA GLY A 48 -6.03 -12.90 23.02
C GLY A 48 -6.65 -12.20 21.81
N ILE A 49 -6.01 -12.24 20.65
CA ILE A 49 -6.53 -11.69 19.39
C ILE A 49 -6.85 -12.84 18.42
N THR A 50 -8.00 -12.76 17.76
CA THR A 50 -8.45 -13.72 16.74
C THR A 50 -8.49 -13.05 15.38
N ALA A 51 -7.30 -12.76 14.80
CA ALA A 51 -7.21 -12.26 13.44
C ALA A 51 -7.34 -13.40 12.42
N ASP A 52 -7.98 -13.11 11.28
CA ASP A 52 -8.21 -14.08 10.22
C ASP A 52 -8.13 -13.42 8.84
N VAL A 53 -7.92 -14.24 7.82
CA VAL A 53 -8.02 -13.84 6.41
C VAL A 53 -9.24 -14.54 5.83
N VAL A 54 -10.18 -13.74 5.30
CA VAL A 54 -11.48 -14.23 4.84
C VAL A 54 -11.75 -13.87 3.37
N ASP A 55 -12.59 -14.65 2.72
CA ASP A 55 -13.12 -14.37 1.37
C ASP A 55 -14.21 -13.28 1.39
N GLU A 56 -14.87 -13.08 0.27
CA GLU A 56 -15.96 -12.08 0.11
C GLU A 56 -17.19 -12.43 0.95
N GLU A 57 -17.39 -13.71 1.27
CA GLU A 57 -18.48 -14.24 2.08
C GLU A 57 -18.13 -14.30 3.58
N GLY A 58 -16.93 -13.90 3.99
CA GLY A 58 -16.49 -13.90 5.39
C GLY A 58 -16.02 -15.27 5.90
N LYS A 59 -15.76 -16.23 5.00
CA LYS A 59 -15.20 -17.54 5.36
C LYS A 59 -13.69 -17.49 5.36
N SER A 60 -13.04 -18.18 6.31
CA SER A 60 -11.58 -18.30 6.33
C SER A 60 -11.05 -18.86 5.03
N VAL A 61 -10.03 -18.22 4.45
CA VAL A 61 -9.33 -18.75 3.29
C VAL A 61 -8.33 -19.83 3.71
N PRO A 62 -8.10 -20.86 2.87
CA PRO A 62 -7.06 -21.85 3.12
C PRO A 62 -5.65 -21.23 3.04
N ASN A 63 -4.65 -21.97 3.52
CA ASN A 63 -3.24 -21.60 3.33
C ASN A 63 -2.90 -21.50 1.84
N GLY A 64 -2.05 -20.55 1.49
CA GLY A 64 -1.70 -20.22 0.11
C GLY A 64 -2.59 -19.15 -0.53
N GLU A 65 -3.73 -18.79 0.07
CA GLU A 65 -4.70 -17.88 -0.51
C GLU A 65 -4.70 -16.49 0.12
N SER A 66 -5.30 -15.55 -0.59
CA SER A 66 -5.44 -14.14 -0.19
C SER A 66 -6.90 -13.78 0.03
N GLY A 67 -7.14 -12.79 0.88
CA GLY A 67 -8.46 -12.30 1.20
C GLY A 67 -8.43 -10.98 1.96
N TYR A 68 -9.40 -10.79 2.82
CA TYR A 68 -9.58 -9.61 3.65
C TYR A 68 -9.14 -9.89 5.08
N LEU A 69 -8.36 -8.97 5.66
CA LEU A 69 -7.97 -9.06 7.06
C LEU A 69 -9.14 -8.64 7.95
N VAL A 70 -9.51 -9.52 8.87
CA VAL A 70 -10.56 -9.27 9.87
C VAL A 70 -10.08 -9.65 11.26
N ILE A 71 -10.70 -9.06 12.30
CA ILE A 71 -10.59 -9.55 13.68
C ILE A 71 -11.97 -10.07 14.09
N ARG A 72 -12.05 -11.34 14.50
CA ARG A 72 -13.31 -12.03 14.75
C ARG A 72 -13.93 -11.68 16.10
N ASP A 73 -13.10 -11.48 17.10
CA ASP A 73 -13.58 -11.26 18.47
C ASP A 73 -13.22 -9.85 18.96
N PRO A 74 -14.05 -9.21 19.78
CA PRO A 74 -13.72 -7.93 20.42
C PRO A 74 -12.46 -8.05 21.30
N TRP A 75 -11.70 -6.99 21.38
CA TRP A 75 -10.50 -6.89 22.23
C TRP A 75 -10.54 -5.61 23.08
N PRO A 76 -9.78 -5.55 24.21
CA PRO A 76 -9.91 -4.47 25.20
C PRO A 76 -9.62 -3.05 24.66
N SER A 77 -8.67 -2.90 23.72
CA SER A 77 -8.28 -1.61 23.15
C SER A 77 -9.03 -1.23 21.86
N MET A 78 -10.08 -1.96 21.51
CA MET A 78 -10.87 -1.75 20.31
C MET A 78 -11.50 -0.35 20.29
N LEU A 79 -11.49 0.30 19.11
CA LEU A 79 -12.25 1.52 18.83
C LEU A 79 -13.73 1.35 19.21
N ARG A 80 -14.28 2.31 19.94
CA ARG A 80 -15.68 2.27 20.40
C ARG A 80 -16.64 3.13 19.59
N GLY A 81 -16.09 3.91 18.66
CA GLY A 81 -16.88 4.80 17.78
C GLY A 81 -16.06 5.93 17.22
N ILE A 82 -16.69 6.69 16.33
CA ILE A 82 -16.19 7.96 15.82
C ILE A 82 -16.97 9.08 16.49
N TRP A 83 -16.28 10.10 17.00
CA TRP A 83 -16.91 11.19 17.70
C TRP A 83 -17.93 11.91 16.81
N GLY A 84 -19.18 11.96 17.26
CA GLY A 84 -20.26 12.62 16.54
C GLY A 84 -20.78 11.88 15.29
N ASP A 85 -20.22 10.72 14.92
CA ASP A 85 -20.58 10.01 13.70
C ASP A 85 -20.61 8.48 13.90
N ARG A 86 -21.62 8.02 14.57
CA ARG A 86 -21.83 6.59 14.83
C ARG A 86 -22.07 5.80 13.54
N GLN A 87 -22.81 6.37 12.61
CA GLN A 87 -23.12 5.68 11.35
C GLN A 87 -21.86 5.38 10.56
N ARG A 88 -20.96 6.34 10.43
CA ARG A 88 -19.67 6.14 9.77
C ARG A 88 -18.83 5.04 10.43
N TYR A 89 -18.87 4.93 11.77
CA TYR A 89 -18.20 3.85 12.48
C TYR A 89 -18.75 2.48 12.08
N GLU A 90 -20.06 2.35 12.06
CA GLU A 90 -20.73 1.09 11.68
C GLU A 90 -20.49 0.76 10.21
N ASP A 91 -20.64 1.73 9.31
CA ASP A 91 -20.44 1.53 7.87
C ASP A 91 -19.01 1.18 7.51
N THR A 92 -18.03 1.78 8.18
CA THR A 92 -16.60 1.61 7.84
C THR A 92 -16.05 0.27 8.32
N TYR A 93 -16.39 -0.14 9.54
CA TYR A 93 -15.70 -1.25 10.21
C TYR A 93 -16.54 -2.51 10.41
N TRP A 94 -17.89 -2.43 10.28
CA TRP A 94 -18.78 -3.52 10.66
C TRP A 94 -19.79 -3.93 9.60
N SER A 95 -20.03 -3.09 8.59
CA SER A 95 -21.07 -3.34 7.58
C SER A 95 -20.70 -4.46 6.60
N ARG A 96 -19.42 -4.62 6.29
CA ARG A 96 -18.96 -5.57 5.26
C ARG A 96 -19.08 -7.02 5.74
N PHE A 97 -18.64 -7.30 6.94
CA PHE A 97 -18.68 -8.64 7.54
C PHE A 97 -19.40 -8.57 8.88
N PRO A 98 -20.61 -9.14 8.99
CA PRO A 98 -21.34 -9.15 10.25
C PRO A 98 -20.50 -9.79 11.37
N ASP A 99 -20.50 -9.14 12.54
CA ASP A 99 -19.82 -9.59 13.77
C ASP A 99 -18.28 -9.69 13.68
N MET A 100 -17.66 -9.18 12.61
CA MET A 100 -16.20 -9.13 12.46
C MET A 100 -15.73 -7.70 12.20
N TYR A 101 -14.66 -7.28 12.88
CA TYR A 101 -14.02 -6.02 12.61
C TYR A 101 -13.28 -6.10 11.27
N PHE A 102 -13.69 -5.29 10.32
CA PHE A 102 -13.03 -5.16 9.02
C PHE A 102 -11.91 -4.13 9.06
N ALA A 103 -10.67 -4.58 8.94
CA ALA A 103 -9.48 -3.72 9.00
C ALA A 103 -9.35 -2.77 7.79
N GLY A 104 -10.02 -3.09 6.68
CA GLY A 104 -9.81 -2.40 5.40
C GLY A 104 -8.48 -2.74 4.74
N ASP A 105 -7.80 -3.79 5.21
CA ASP A 105 -6.55 -4.31 4.66
C ASP A 105 -6.78 -5.65 3.96
N GLY A 106 -6.07 -5.85 2.84
CA GLY A 106 -5.92 -7.14 2.21
C GLY A 106 -4.78 -7.91 2.86
N ALA A 107 -4.93 -9.22 2.97
CA ALA A 107 -3.90 -10.09 3.51
C ALA A 107 -3.82 -11.41 2.74
N LYS A 108 -2.68 -12.08 2.89
CA LYS A 108 -2.43 -13.42 2.37
C LYS A 108 -2.06 -14.32 3.55
N ARG A 109 -2.55 -15.55 3.51
CA ARG A 109 -2.05 -16.64 4.37
C ARG A 109 -1.08 -17.48 3.55
N ASP A 110 0.17 -17.62 3.98
CA ASP A 110 1.12 -18.49 3.28
C ASP A 110 0.87 -19.98 3.59
N GLU A 111 1.67 -20.86 3.00
CA GLU A 111 1.53 -22.31 3.17
C GLU A 111 1.77 -22.77 4.63
N ASP A 112 2.56 -22.02 5.38
CA ASP A 112 2.86 -22.27 6.79
C ASP A 112 1.81 -21.62 7.73
N GLY A 113 0.83 -20.89 7.19
CA GLY A 113 -0.23 -20.22 7.92
C GLY A 113 0.13 -18.82 8.41
N ASN A 114 1.30 -18.27 8.06
CA ASN A 114 1.66 -16.91 8.41
C ASN A 114 0.82 -15.90 7.64
N ILE A 115 0.46 -14.79 8.31
CA ILE A 115 -0.32 -13.71 7.71
C ILE A 115 0.61 -12.62 7.18
N TRP A 116 0.45 -12.30 5.90
CA TRP A 116 1.12 -11.24 5.19
C TRP A 116 0.11 -10.13 4.88
N VAL A 117 0.34 -8.94 5.39
CA VAL A 117 -0.52 -7.80 5.08
C VAL A 117 -0.08 -7.20 3.76
N LEU A 118 -0.98 -7.18 2.78
CA LEU A 118 -0.69 -6.76 1.40
C LEU A 118 -0.92 -5.26 1.18
N GLY A 119 -1.55 -4.59 2.14
CA GLY A 119 -1.90 -3.17 2.08
C GLY A 119 -3.41 -2.93 2.12
N ARG A 120 -3.81 -1.68 1.96
CA ARG A 120 -5.23 -1.29 1.98
C ARG A 120 -5.99 -1.94 0.84
N VAL A 121 -7.21 -2.40 1.10
CA VAL A 121 -8.09 -2.96 0.05
C VAL A 121 -8.36 -1.92 -1.04
N ASP A 122 -8.45 -0.64 -0.64
CA ASP A 122 -8.64 0.47 -1.57
C ASP A 122 -7.41 0.75 -2.44
N ASP A 123 -6.22 0.33 -1.98
CA ASP A 123 -4.93 0.47 -2.68
C ASP A 123 -4.57 -0.79 -3.49
N VAL A 124 -5.30 -1.90 -3.34
CA VAL A 124 -5.14 -3.09 -4.18
C VAL A 124 -5.79 -2.82 -5.53
N MET A 125 -4.98 -2.89 -6.58
CA MET A 125 -5.45 -2.68 -7.96
C MET A 125 -5.97 -3.99 -8.55
N ASN A 126 -7.05 -3.90 -9.31
CA ASN A 126 -7.56 -5.01 -10.10
C ASN A 126 -7.29 -4.74 -11.59
N VAL A 127 -6.21 -5.30 -12.10
CA VAL A 127 -5.79 -5.14 -13.49
C VAL A 127 -6.08 -6.44 -14.24
N SER A 128 -7.03 -6.41 -15.18
CA SER A 128 -7.44 -7.60 -15.95
C SER A 128 -7.79 -8.82 -15.08
N GLY A 129 -8.44 -8.61 -13.93
CA GLY A 129 -8.79 -9.67 -12.99
C GLY A 129 -7.68 -10.09 -12.02
N HIS A 130 -6.47 -9.55 -12.15
CA HIS A 130 -5.36 -9.83 -11.24
C HIS A 130 -5.28 -8.77 -10.15
N ARG A 131 -5.16 -9.21 -8.90
CA ARG A 131 -4.94 -8.31 -7.75
C ARG A 131 -3.45 -7.98 -7.65
N LEU A 132 -3.11 -6.71 -7.82
CA LEU A 132 -1.75 -6.19 -7.73
C LEU A 132 -1.60 -5.29 -6.51
N SER A 133 -0.52 -5.49 -5.75
CA SER A 133 -0.16 -4.63 -4.63
C SER A 133 0.53 -3.37 -5.14
N THR A 134 0.04 -2.19 -4.74
CA THR A 134 0.72 -0.92 -5.02
C THR A 134 2.12 -0.89 -4.43
N SER A 135 2.29 -1.39 -3.20
CA SER A 135 3.57 -1.41 -2.49
C SER A 135 4.62 -2.30 -3.15
N GLU A 136 4.22 -3.40 -3.78
CA GLU A 136 5.14 -4.28 -4.51
C GLU A 136 5.70 -3.55 -5.76
N ILE A 137 4.84 -2.84 -6.48
CA ILE A 137 5.26 -2.06 -7.65
C ILE A 137 6.09 -0.83 -7.22
N GLU A 138 5.73 -0.16 -6.13
CA GLU A 138 6.51 0.92 -5.53
C GLU A 138 7.92 0.44 -5.16
N SER A 139 8.03 -0.72 -4.53
CA SER A 139 9.32 -1.34 -4.17
C SER A 139 10.15 -1.67 -5.41
N ALA A 140 9.53 -2.20 -6.46
CA ALA A 140 10.22 -2.44 -7.73
C ALA A 140 10.74 -1.14 -8.35
N LEU A 141 9.94 -0.06 -8.37
CA LEU A 141 10.37 1.24 -8.87
C LEU A 141 11.53 1.82 -8.06
N VAL A 142 11.46 1.78 -6.72
CA VAL A 142 12.51 2.29 -5.83
C VAL A 142 13.79 1.46 -5.90
N SER A 143 13.73 0.20 -6.33
CA SER A 143 14.93 -0.61 -6.59
C SER A 143 15.75 -0.15 -7.80
N HIS A 144 15.21 0.72 -8.64
CA HIS A 144 15.92 1.34 -9.74
C HIS A 144 16.83 2.48 -9.26
N ASP A 145 18.06 2.54 -9.74
CA ASP A 145 19.10 3.44 -9.23
C ASP A 145 18.73 4.94 -9.32
N THR A 146 17.87 5.32 -10.26
CA THR A 146 17.45 6.71 -10.45
C THR A 146 16.30 7.15 -9.57
N VAL A 147 15.56 6.21 -8.94
CA VAL A 147 14.34 6.52 -8.19
C VAL A 147 14.62 6.66 -6.71
N ALA A 148 14.22 7.79 -6.13
CA ALA A 148 14.30 8.05 -4.69
C ALA A 148 13.03 7.59 -3.96
N GLU A 149 11.85 7.89 -4.53
CA GLU A 149 10.55 7.57 -3.93
C GLU A 149 9.54 7.29 -5.05
N ALA A 150 8.56 6.43 -4.78
CA ALA A 150 7.49 6.13 -5.71
C ALA A 150 6.15 6.02 -4.99
N ALA A 151 5.08 6.40 -5.69
CA ALA A 151 3.71 6.13 -5.29
C ALA A 151 2.94 5.56 -6.48
N VAL A 152 2.14 4.52 -6.23
CA VAL A 152 1.39 3.83 -7.27
C VAL A 152 -0.09 3.84 -6.93
N VAL A 153 -0.92 4.05 -7.95
CA VAL A 153 -2.38 3.98 -7.86
C VAL A 153 -2.97 3.24 -9.05
N GLY A 154 -4.12 2.62 -8.85
CA GLY A 154 -4.94 2.08 -9.93
C GLY A 154 -5.90 3.15 -10.44
N ALA A 155 -5.72 3.61 -11.67
CA ALA A 155 -6.65 4.49 -12.34
C ALA A 155 -7.65 3.69 -13.20
N ALA A 156 -8.87 4.19 -13.36
CA ALA A 156 -9.89 3.56 -14.19
C ALA A 156 -9.40 3.39 -15.65
N ASP A 157 -9.64 2.23 -16.23
CA ASP A 157 -9.23 1.88 -17.58
C ASP A 157 -10.28 1.02 -18.26
N GLU A 158 -10.72 1.41 -19.46
CA GLU A 158 -11.80 0.74 -20.18
C GLU A 158 -11.47 -0.70 -20.59
N THR A 159 -10.19 -1.01 -20.79
CA THR A 159 -9.76 -2.33 -21.28
C THR A 159 -9.44 -3.29 -20.13
N THR A 160 -8.80 -2.81 -19.10
CA THR A 160 -8.27 -3.64 -18.01
C THR A 160 -9.02 -3.48 -16.68
N GLY A 161 -10.08 -2.65 -16.67
CA GLY A 161 -10.80 -2.22 -15.46
C GLY A 161 -10.01 -1.16 -14.70
N GLN A 162 -8.76 -1.46 -14.36
CA GLN A 162 -7.81 -0.50 -13.83
C GLN A 162 -6.46 -0.63 -14.54
N ALA A 163 -5.74 0.49 -14.66
CA ALA A 163 -4.36 0.55 -15.14
C ALA A 163 -3.44 1.05 -14.03
N VAL A 164 -2.22 0.53 -14.00
CA VAL A 164 -1.18 0.96 -13.07
C VAL A 164 -0.68 2.35 -13.47
N CYS A 165 -0.82 3.33 -12.58
CA CYS A 165 -0.27 4.67 -12.70
C CYS A 165 0.77 4.90 -11.59
N ALA A 166 1.99 5.23 -11.97
CA ALA A 166 3.11 5.46 -11.06
C ALA A 166 3.52 6.94 -11.06
N PHE A 167 3.86 7.44 -9.89
CA PHE A 167 4.46 8.76 -9.66
C PHE A 167 5.81 8.53 -9.01
N VAL A 168 6.88 9.07 -9.60
CA VAL A 168 8.24 8.83 -9.14
C VAL A 168 8.98 10.13 -8.89
N ILE A 169 9.73 10.17 -7.79
CA ILE A 169 10.69 11.22 -7.49
C ILE A 169 12.06 10.68 -7.84
N LEU A 170 12.84 11.42 -8.64
CA LEU A 170 14.20 11.04 -8.97
C LEU A 170 15.16 11.40 -7.84
N ARG A 171 16.23 10.62 -7.71
CA ARG A 171 17.38 10.98 -6.87
C ARG A 171 17.99 12.28 -7.35
N GLU A 172 18.52 13.09 -6.43
CA GLU A 172 19.05 14.42 -6.75
C GLU A 172 20.15 14.34 -7.81
N GLU A 173 21.04 13.37 -7.70
CA GLU A 173 22.13 13.13 -8.66
C GLU A 173 21.66 12.72 -10.07
N SER A 174 20.41 12.26 -10.19
CA SER A 174 19.84 11.83 -11.47
C SER A 174 19.02 12.91 -12.17
N ARG A 175 18.56 13.94 -11.46
CA ARG A 175 17.61 14.94 -11.98
C ARG A 175 18.12 15.68 -13.20
N GLU A 176 19.38 16.07 -13.21
CA GLU A 176 20.00 16.81 -14.33
C GLU A 176 20.04 15.96 -15.60
N ASN A 177 20.29 14.66 -15.49
CA ASN A 177 20.36 13.74 -16.63
C ASN A 177 19.01 13.58 -17.34
N TYR A 178 17.91 13.81 -16.65
CA TYR A 178 16.54 13.62 -17.14
C TYR A 178 15.73 14.93 -17.13
N ALA A 179 16.40 16.07 -17.24
CA ALA A 179 15.77 17.39 -17.33
C ALA A 179 15.07 17.60 -18.67
N GLU A 180 15.61 17.05 -19.75
CA GLU A 180 15.06 17.16 -21.10
C GLU A 180 13.93 16.12 -21.32
N ASP A 181 12.90 16.50 -22.07
CA ASP A 181 11.70 15.67 -22.29
C ASP A 181 12.04 14.32 -22.95
N ALA A 182 12.96 14.30 -23.93
CA ALA A 182 13.39 13.06 -24.60
C ALA A 182 14.07 12.07 -23.65
N ALA A 183 15.00 12.53 -22.81
CA ALA A 183 15.65 11.69 -21.81
C ALA A 183 14.66 11.19 -20.75
N ARG A 184 13.68 12.03 -20.41
CA ARG A 184 12.60 11.65 -19.48
C ARG A 184 11.70 10.57 -20.06
N GLU A 185 11.36 10.62 -21.34
CA GLU A 185 10.59 9.57 -22.03
C GLU A 185 11.36 8.25 -22.06
N GLU A 186 12.67 8.26 -22.32
CA GLU A 186 13.51 7.07 -22.27
C GLU A 186 13.51 6.44 -20.87
N LEU A 187 13.69 7.25 -19.82
CA LEU A 187 13.59 6.78 -18.43
C LEU A 187 12.23 6.17 -18.12
N VAL A 188 11.14 6.79 -18.55
CA VAL A 188 9.79 6.25 -18.35
C VAL A 188 9.66 4.84 -18.96
N GLN A 189 10.18 4.60 -20.16
CA GLN A 189 10.18 3.28 -20.79
C GLN A 189 11.08 2.28 -20.05
N GLU A 190 12.22 2.74 -19.54
CA GLU A 190 13.13 1.94 -18.72
C GLU A 190 12.45 1.49 -17.43
N LEU A 191 11.85 2.42 -16.67
CA LEU A 191 11.11 2.12 -15.42
C LEU A 191 9.96 1.15 -15.66
N ARG A 192 9.19 1.37 -16.72
CA ARG A 192 8.11 0.45 -17.11
C ARG A 192 8.63 -0.95 -17.40
N THR A 193 9.77 -1.05 -18.09
CA THR A 193 10.40 -2.33 -18.42
C THR A 193 10.98 -3.00 -17.17
N HIS A 194 11.56 -2.21 -16.27
CA HIS A 194 12.11 -2.65 -15.00
C HIS A 194 11.02 -3.33 -14.14
N VAL A 195 9.88 -2.65 -13.91
CA VAL A 195 8.74 -3.24 -13.19
C VAL A 195 8.24 -4.53 -13.86
N GLY A 196 8.11 -4.51 -15.20
CA GLY A 196 7.67 -5.69 -15.94
C GLY A 196 8.62 -6.89 -15.83
N ARG A 197 9.92 -6.67 -15.61
CA ARG A 197 10.92 -7.73 -15.37
C ARG A 197 10.89 -8.22 -13.91
N GLN A 198 10.70 -7.31 -12.96
CA GLN A 198 10.72 -7.64 -11.53
C GLN A 198 9.47 -8.41 -11.07
N ILE A 199 8.30 -8.01 -11.53
CA ILE A 199 7.01 -8.54 -11.05
C ILE A 199 6.31 -9.34 -12.15
N GLY A 200 6.33 -8.83 -13.38
CA GLY A 200 5.66 -9.45 -14.53
C GLY A 200 4.96 -8.43 -15.42
N PRO A 201 4.61 -8.84 -16.66
CA PRO A 201 4.03 -7.92 -17.66
C PRO A 201 2.74 -7.24 -17.22
N ILE A 202 1.93 -7.91 -16.38
CA ILE A 202 0.64 -7.40 -15.89
C ILE A 202 0.81 -6.18 -14.95
N ALA A 203 1.94 -6.11 -14.24
CA ALA A 203 2.26 -5.02 -13.31
C ALA A 203 2.92 -3.82 -14.01
N LYS A 204 3.25 -3.93 -15.30
CA LYS A 204 3.92 -2.87 -16.06
C LYS A 204 3.07 -1.59 -16.03
N PRO A 205 3.56 -0.47 -15.47
CA PRO A 205 2.81 0.76 -15.39
C PRO A 205 2.38 1.22 -16.79
N ARG A 206 1.12 1.58 -16.95
CA ARG A 206 0.62 2.21 -18.17
C ARG A 206 1.17 3.62 -18.31
N GLN A 207 1.24 4.31 -17.17
CA GLN A 207 1.75 5.67 -17.08
C GLN A 207 2.75 5.78 -15.92
N VAL A 208 3.85 6.47 -16.17
CA VAL A 208 4.83 6.88 -15.15
C VAL A 208 5.01 8.39 -15.27
N LEU A 209 4.78 9.11 -14.18
CA LEU A 209 5.01 10.54 -14.08
C LEU A 209 6.20 10.80 -13.17
N VAL A 210 7.17 11.54 -13.69
CA VAL A 210 8.25 12.08 -12.88
C VAL A 210 7.75 13.38 -12.25
N VAL A 211 7.77 13.43 -10.92
CA VAL A 211 7.30 14.57 -10.12
C VAL A 211 8.39 15.04 -9.16
N ASP A 212 8.34 16.29 -8.77
CA ASP A 212 9.31 16.84 -7.83
C ASP A 212 8.99 16.41 -6.38
N GLU A 213 7.70 16.26 -6.06
CA GLU A 213 7.23 15.87 -4.74
C GLU A 213 5.92 15.07 -4.82
N LEU A 214 5.69 14.18 -3.83
CA LEU A 214 4.45 13.44 -3.66
C LEU A 214 3.53 14.15 -2.63
N PRO A 215 2.20 14.12 -2.82
CA PRO A 215 1.28 14.70 -1.87
C PRO A 215 1.30 13.91 -0.57
N LYS A 216 1.72 14.55 0.51
CA LYS A 216 1.86 13.94 1.84
C LYS A 216 1.05 14.68 2.88
N THR A 217 0.57 13.96 3.88
CA THR A 217 0.05 14.53 5.11
C THR A 217 1.20 15.17 5.92
N ARG A 218 0.86 15.98 6.93
CA ARG A 218 1.86 16.53 7.88
C ARG A 218 2.68 15.47 8.62
N SER A 219 2.17 14.26 8.73
CA SER A 219 2.89 13.10 9.30
C SER A 219 3.73 12.33 8.27
N GLY A 220 3.83 12.80 7.02
CA GLY A 220 4.63 12.18 5.96
C GLY A 220 3.94 11.03 5.21
N LYS A 221 2.66 10.74 5.48
CA LYS A 221 1.93 9.68 4.78
C LYS A 221 1.48 10.16 3.40
N ILE A 222 1.80 9.38 2.35
CA ILE A 222 1.37 9.67 0.97
C ILE A 222 -0.15 9.60 0.84
N MET A 223 -0.73 10.62 0.20
CA MET A 223 -2.17 10.74 -0.02
C MET A 223 -2.56 10.16 -1.38
N ARG A 224 -2.53 8.82 -1.51
CA ARG A 224 -2.80 8.09 -2.78
C ARG A 224 -4.15 8.44 -3.39
N ARG A 225 -5.15 8.76 -2.57
CA ARG A 225 -6.46 9.20 -3.07
C ARG A 225 -6.35 10.41 -4.00
N LEU A 226 -5.54 11.42 -3.63
CA LEU A 226 -5.34 12.61 -4.46
C LEU A 226 -4.60 12.27 -5.76
N LEU A 227 -3.62 11.37 -5.71
CA LEU A 227 -2.93 10.89 -6.90
C LEU A 227 -3.86 10.14 -7.85
N LYS A 228 -4.78 9.34 -7.30
CA LYS A 228 -5.80 8.65 -8.08
C LYS A 228 -6.76 9.62 -8.76
N ASP A 229 -7.26 10.63 -8.04
CA ASP A 229 -8.14 11.65 -8.62
C ASP A 229 -7.47 12.33 -9.83
N VAL A 230 -6.18 12.66 -9.69
CA VAL A 230 -5.39 13.28 -10.76
C VAL A 230 -5.15 12.32 -11.92
N ALA A 231 -4.80 11.05 -11.65
CA ALA A 231 -4.59 10.03 -12.68
C ALA A 231 -5.85 9.74 -13.51
N GLU A 232 -7.03 9.91 -12.90
CA GLU A 232 -8.33 9.76 -13.56
C GLU A 232 -8.86 11.09 -14.14
N GLY A 233 -8.09 12.17 -14.12
CA GLY A 233 -8.46 13.48 -14.65
C GLY A 233 -9.56 14.19 -13.85
N ARG A 234 -9.79 13.77 -12.60
CA ARG A 234 -10.75 14.40 -11.70
C ARG A 234 -10.13 15.56 -10.93
N GLU A 235 -10.97 16.49 -10.46
CA GLU A 235 -10.53 17.46 -9.47
C GLU A 235 -10.11 16.74 -8.18
N ALA A 236 -8.97 17.14 -7.63
CA ALA A 236 -8.49 16.60 -6.36
C ALA A 236 -9.53 16.84 -5.26
N GLY A 237 -9.96 15.77 -4.58
CA GLY A 237 -10.89 15.86 -3.47
C GLY A 237 -10.32 16.61 -2.27
N ASP A 238 -10.87 16.38 -1.06
CA ASP A 238 -10.44 17.04 0.18
C ASP A 238 -8.93 16.95 0.41
N ALA A 239 -8.27 18.09 0.38
CA ALA A 239 -6.82 18.26 0.56
C ALA A 239 -6.47 18.97 1.90
N THR A 240 -7.40 19.06 2.85
CA THR A 240 -7.22 19.82 4.10
C THR A 240 -6.06 19.31 4.98
N THR A 241 -5.70 18.05 4.86
CA THR A 241 -4.59 17.43 5.60
C THR A 241 -3.26 17.44 4.85
N LEU A 242 -3.24 17.98 3.62
CA LEU A 242 -2.04 18.07 2.79
C LEU A 242 -1.02 19.04 3.42
N ALA A 243 0.24 18.63 3.44
CA ALA A 243 1.33 19.44 4.00
C ALA A 243 1.60 20.68 3.14
N ASP A 244 1.64 20.48 1.81
CA ASP A 244 1.80 21.57 0.83
C ASP A 244 0.79 21.43 -0.32
N PRO A 245 -0.19 22.35 -0.42
CA PRO A 245 -1.19 22.35 -1.49
C PRO A 245 -0.62 22.61 -2.89
N SER A 246 0.57 23.20 -3.03
CA SER A 246 1.18 23.50 -4.33
C SER A 246 1.58 22.25 -5.11
N VAL A 247 1.88 21.16 -4.42
CA VAL A 247 2.28 19.86 -4.99
C VAL A 247 1.21 19.35 -5.97
N MET A 248 -0.07 19.49 -5.63
CA MET A 248 -1.16 19.01 -6.49
C MET A 248 -1.25 19.79 -7.80
N ALA A 249 -1.01 21.10 -7.77
CA ALA A 249 -1.01 21.93 -8.97
C ALA A 249 0.14 21.55 -9.92
N GLN A 250 1.32 21.22 -9.38
CA GLN A 250 2.46 20.77 -10.15
C GLN A 250 2.21 19.42 -10.83
N ILE A 251 1.66 18.45 -10.08
CA ILE A 251 1.33 17.12 -10.62
C ILE A 251 0.27 17.25 -11.74
N GLN A 252 -0.78 18.05 -11.54
CA GLN A 252 -1.81 18.27 -12.56
C GLN A 252 -1.26 18.94 -13.83
N ALA A 253 -0.30 19.85 -13.70
CA ALA A 253 0.35 20.48 -14.84
C ALA A 253 1.21 19.50 -15.65
N GLY A 254 1.85 18.53 -14.98
CA GLY A 254 2.64 17.47 -15.62
C GLY A 254 1.81 16.47 -16.42
N LEU A 255 0.54 16.25 -16.05
CA LEU A 255 -0.37 15.35 -16.77
C LEU A 255 -0.98 15.94 -18.04
N LYS A 256 -0.98 17.25 -18.20
CA LYS A 256 -1.54 17.95 -19.37
C LYS A 256 -0.55 18.12 -20.53
N LYS A 257 0.70 17.71 -20.32
CA LYS A 257 1.73 17.67 -21.36
C LYS A 257 1.83 16.27 -21.97
#